data_11d5ae8f4a923e9bfbf197cddb9831a8
#
_entry.id   11d5ae8f4a923e9bfbf197cddb9831a8
#
_cell.length_a   1.000
_cell.length_b   1.000
_cell.length_c   1.000
_cell.angle_alpha   90.00
_cell.angle_beta   90.00
_cell.angle_gamma   90.00
#
_symmetry.space_group_name_H-M   'P 1'
#
loop_
_entity.id
_entity.type
_entity.pdbx_description
1 polymer ?
#
loop_
_entity_poly.entity_id
_entity_poly.type
_entity_poly.pdbx_seq_one_letter_code
_entity_poly.pdbx_strand_id
1 'polypeptide(L)'
;MAGPCPRRKEVPMPELPQVEALADFLRTDLVGSVIERLEVGAISALKTFDPPPDALVGRTVTAINRFGKHLDVDAGGLHLVFHLARAGWLVWREKVPSTVIKPGKSRIALRVRLQGGAGFDLTEAGTQRKLAVWIVHDPQQVPSIASLGPDPMAPGFMPAVFRQILADAGRAQLKGILRDQHVIAGIGNAYSDEILHDARLSPFKPAANLTDDEVERLYAAIRDGLAAATERARGLAARDIKADKRAQLRIHGHAGDPCPVCGTPIASVNFADSSLQYCPVCQTGGKKLADRRMSKLLK
;
A
#
# COMPACT_ATOMS: atom_id res chain seq x y z
N MET A 1 32.43 -10.42 20.33
CA MET A 1 31.33 -10.91 19.49
C MET A 1 30.15 -9.95 19.67
N ALA A 2 29.92 -9.08 18.71
CA ALA A 2 28.77 -8.18 18.75
C ALA A 2 27.53 -8.99 18.34
N GLY A 3 26.54 -9.10 19.23
CA GLY A 3 25.28 -9.78 18.98
C GLY A 3 24.51 -9.10 17.84
N PRO A 4 23.63 -9.82 17.11
CA PRO A 4 22.87 -9.26 16.01
C PRO A 4 22.01 -8.11 16.52
N CYS A 5 22.17 -6.94 15.88
CA CYS A 5 21.34 -5.76 16.12
C CYS A 5 19.85 -6.15 16.02
N PRO A 6 19.00 -5.81 16.98
CA PRO A 6 17.60 -6.21 16.93
C PRO A 6 16.95 -5.64 15.66
N ARG A 7 16.45 -6.54 14.80
CA ARG A 7 15.73 -6.18 13.56
C ARG A 7 14.61 -5.22 13.93
N ARG A 8 14.68 -3.98 13.48
CA ARG A 8 13.50 -3.10 13.51
C ARG A 8 12.43 -3.81 12.70
N LYS A 9 11.37 -4.26 13.37
CA LYS A 9 10.20 -4.85 12.69
C LYS A 9 9.64 -3.77 11.77
N GLU A 10 9.90 -3.88 10.47
CA GLU A 10 9.27 -3.00 9.50
C GLU A 10 7.76 -3.17 9.65
N VAL A 11 7.08 -2.04 9.84
CA VAL A 11 5.62 -2.02 9.81
C VAL A 11 5.24 -1.99 8.32
N PRO A 12 4.69 -3.08 7.77
CA PRO A 12 4.38 -3.11 6.35
C PRO A 12 3.31 -2.07 6.03
N MET A 13 3.63 -1.18 5.08
CA MET A 13 2.69 -0.21 4.52
C MET A 13 1.51 -0.96 3.89
N PRO A 14 0.26 -0.50 4.05
CA PRO A 14 -0.85 -1.01 3.26
C PRO A 14 -0.56 -0.82 1.76
N GLU A 15 -0.76 -1.88 0.98
CA GLU A 15 -0.65 -1.87 -0.47
C GLU A 15 -2.01 -2.27 -1.06
N LEU A 16 -2.15 -2.32 -2.38
CA LEU A 16 -3.42 -2.52 -3.06
C LEU A 16 -4.34 -3.58 -2.40
N PRO A 17 -3.89 -4.82 -2.10
CA PRO A 17 -4.79 -5.81 -1.51
C PRO A 17 -5.36 -5.40 -0.15
N GLN A 18 -4.55 -4.78 0.71
CA GLN A 18 -5.02 -4.33 2.03
C GLN A 18 -5.93 -3.11 1.93
N VAL A 19 -5.65 -2.22 0.96
CA VAL A 19 -6.50 -1.03 0.75
C VAL A 19 -7.83 -1.44 0.16
N GLU A 20 -7.87 -2.42 -0.75
CA GLU A 20 -9.12 -2.97 -1.29
C GLU A 20 -9.94 -3.69 -0.21
N ALA A 21 -9.29 -4.51 0.63
CA ALA A 21 -9.97 -5.16 1.74
C ALA A 21 -10.55 -4.16 2.76
N LEU A 22 -9.84 -3.04 3.01
CA LEU A 22 -10.39 -1.94 3.82
C LEU A 22 -11.55 -1.24 3.11
N ALA A 23 -11.50 -1.09 1.79
CA ALA A 23 -12.61 -0.54 1.01
C ALA A 23 -13.84 -1.45 1.10
N ASP A 24 -13.68 -2.77 0.95
CA ASP A 24 -14.77 -3.75 1.10
C ASP A 24 -15.38 -3.71 2.49
N PHE A 25 -14.55 -3.65 3.53
CA PHE A 25 -15.00 -3.48 4.91
C PHE A 25 -15.84 -2.21 5.07
N LEU A 26 -15.33 -1.07 4.58
CA LEU A 26 -16.03 0.21 4.67
C LEU A 26 -17.30 0.25 3.80
N ARG A 27 -17.36 -0.44 2.67
CA ARG A 27 -18.59 -0.56 1.86
C ARG A 27 -19.72 -1.20 2.67
N THR A 28 -19.39 -2.21 3.46
CA THR A 28 -20.37 -2.91 4.29
C THR A 28 -20.82 -2.08 5.49
N ASP A 29 -19.89 -1.42 6.18
CA ASP A 29 -20.16 -0.80 7.48
C ASP A 29 -20.46 0.72 7.40
N LEU A 30 -20.10 1.38 6.29
CA LEU A 30 -20.17 2.84 6.17
C LEU A 30 -21.21 3.35 5.18
N VAL A 31 -21.44 2.62 4.06
CA VAL A 31 -22.40 3.07 3.03
C VAL A 31 -23.81 3.12 3.60
N GLY A 32 -24.52 4.22 3.32
CA GLY A 32 -25.86 4.50 3.85
C GLY A 32 -25.83 5.22 5.21
N SER A 33 -24.69 5.28 5.88
CA SER A 33 -24.56 5.99 7.17
C SER A 33 -24.39 7.49 6.96
N VAL A 34 -24.90 8.29 7.92
CA VAL A 34 -24.74 9.75 7.93
C VAL A 34 -23.54 10.12 8.80
N ILE A 35 -22.69 10.99 8.30
CA ILE A 35 -21.55 11.54 9.06
C ILE A 35 -22.08 12.53 10.09
N GLU A 36 -21.94 12.19 11.37
CA GLU A 36 -22.39 13.06 12.48
C GLU A 36 -21.31 14.11 12.81
N ARG A 37 -20.04 13.71 12.79
CA ARG A 37 -18.94 14.58 13.19
C ARG A 37 -17.60 14.13 12.61
N LEU A 38 -16.77 15.11 12.22
CA LEU A 38 -15.37 14.96 11.88
C LEU A 38 -14.48 15.69 12.91
N GLU A 39 -13.42 15.03 13.39
CA GLU A 39 -12.46 15.64 14.31
C GLU A 39 -11.05 15.48 13.74
N VAL A 40 -10.38 16.59 13.44
CA VAL A 40 -9.00 16.61 12.97
C VAL A 40 -8.05 16.62 14.16
N GLY A 41 -7.37 15.50 14.41
CA GLY A 41 -6.39 15.36 15.49
C GLY A 41 -4.96 15.80 15.10
N ALA A 42 -4.64 15.76 13.79
CA ALA A 42 -3.37 16.22 13.27
C ALA A 42 -3.59 17.12 12.05
N ILE A 43 -3.42 18.42 12.21
CA ILE A 43 -3.58 19.41 11.14
C ILE A 43 -2.63 19.12 9.97
N SER A 44 -1.42 18.65 10.25
CA SER A 44 -0.44 18.28 9.21
C SER A 44 -0.91 17.13 8.29
N ALA A 45 -1.87 16.32 8.72
CA ALA A 45 -2.47 15.27 7.89
C ALA A 45 -3.46 15.85 6.87
N LEU A 46 -4.19 16.91 7.21
CA LEU A 46 -5.14 17.57 6.33
C LEU A 46 -4.38 18.35 5.25
N LYS A 47 -4.70 18.07 3.97
CA LYS A 47 -4.02 18.65 2.81
C LYS A 47 -4.86 19.68 2.04
N THR A 48 -6.16 19.73 2.32
CA THR A 48 -7.11 20.71 1.78
C THR A 48 -7.80 21.42 2.93
N PHE A 49 -8.18 22.68 2.73
CA PHE A 49 -8.87 23.50 3.72
C PHE A 49 -10.20 24.02 3.19
N ASP A 50 -10.41 23.94 1.91
CA ASP A 50 -11.63 24.23 1.20
C ASP A 50 -11.92 23.07 0.21
N PRO A 51 -13.05 22.36 0.39
CA PRO A 51 -14.06 22.48 1.45
C PRO A 51 -13.52 22.15 2.85
N PRO A 52 -14.05 22.79 3.92
CA PRO A 52 -13.65 22.50 5.28
C PRO A 52 -14.16 21.13 5.75
N PRO A 53 -13.56 20.51 6.78
CA PRO A 53 -13.99 19.20 7.31
C PRO A 53 -15.48 19.13 7.67
N ASP A 54 -16.04 20.21 8.21
CA ASP A 54 -17.44 20.26 8.63
C ASP A 54 -18.43 20.21 7.45
N ALA A 55 -17.98 20.46 6.23
CA ALA A 55 -18.80 20.32 5.03
C ALA A 55 -19.29 18.87 4.78
N LEU A 56 -18.63 17.87 5.39
CA LEU A 56 -19.05 16.47 5.36
C LEU A 56 -20.13 16.13 6.39
N VAL A 57 -20.32 16.97 7.42
CA VAL A 57 -21.30 16.71 8.48
C VAL A 57 -22.72 16.78 7.92
N GLY A 58 -23.55 15.82 8.32
CA GLY A 58 -24.93 15.65 7.84
C GLY A 58 -25.05 14.97 6.47
N ARG A 59 -23.93 14.66 5.81
CA ARG A 59 -23.96 13.97 4.51
C ARG A 59 -24.03 12.46 4.70
N THR A 60 -24.75 11.79 3.78
CA THR A 60 -24.83 10.33 3.72
C THR A 60 -23.69 9.81 2.86
N VAL A 61 -22.98 8.80 3.34
CA VAL A 61 -21.98 8.08 2.55
C VAL A 61 -22.67 7.26 1.47
N THR A 62 -22.34 7.51 0.22
CA THR A 62 -22.96 6.90 -0.96
C THR A 62 -22.10 5.82 -1.59
N ALA A 63 -20.77 5.96 -1.53
CA ALA A 63 -19.84 4.98 -2.09
C ALA A 63 -18.49 4.98 -1.37
N ILE A 64 -17.78 3.87 -1.51
CA ILE A 64 -16.36 3.73 -1.11
C ILE A 64 -15.57 3.27 -2.33
N ASN A 65 -14.56 4.05 -2.70
CA ASN A 65 -13.72 3.77 -3.85
C ASN A 65 -12.26 3.60 -3.41
N ARG A 66 -11.47 2.94 -4.27
CA ARG A 66 -10.02 2.84 -4.13
C ARG A 66 -9.33 3.40 -5.38
N PHE A 67 -8.33 4.23 -5.15
CA PHE A 67 -7.43 4.73 -6.19
C PHE A 67 -5.99 4.38 -5.80
N GLY A 68 -5.44 3.31 -6.39
CA GLY A 68 -4.13 2.79 -5.99
C GLY A 68 -4.08 2.42 -4.50
N LYS A 69 -3.39 3.23 -3.70
CA LYS A 69 -3.30 3.07 -2.23
C LYS A 69 -4.11 4.11 -1.46
N HIS A 70 -4.95 4.86 -2.13
CA HIS A 70 -5.88 5.81 -1.52
C HIS A 70 -7.25 5.16 -1.34
N LEU A 71 -7.90 5.53 -0.25
CA LEU A 71 -9.31 5.26 -0.01
C LEU A 71 -10.09 6.58 -0.18
N ASP A 72 -11.25 6.46 -0.78
CA ASP A 72 -12.18 7.55 -1.02
C ASP A 72 -13.54 7.19 -0.45
N VAL A 73 -14.05 8.03 0.42
CA VAL A 73 -15.41 7.99 0.97
C VAL A 73 -16.22 9.08 0.30
N ASP A 74 -17.08 8.69 -0.65
CA ASP A 74 -18.01 9.60 -1.28
C ASP A 74 -19.22 9.83 -0.37
N ALA A 75 -19.45 11.07 -0.01
CA ALA A 75 -20.57 11.53 0.80
C ALA A 75 -21.47 12.48 -0.01
N GLY A 76 -22.06 11.94 -1.11
CA GLY A 76 -22.96 12.68 -1.97
C GLY A 76 -22.27 13.79 -2.75
N GLY A 77 -21.18 13.48 -3.44
CA GLY A 77 -20.40 14.40 -4.27
C GLY A 77 -19.41 15.28 -3.48
N LEU A 78 -19.22 14.99 -2.21
CA LEU A 78 -18.08 15.50 -1.44
C LEU A 78 -17.29 14.30 -0.91
N HIS A 79 -15.99 14.28 -1.20
CA HIS A 79 -15.13 13.14 -1.01
C HIS A 79 -14.16 13.34 0.16
N LEU A 80 -14.13 12.38 1.09
CA LEU A 80 -13.07 12.24 2.07
C LEU A 80 -12.06 11.23 1.55
N VAL A 81 -10.96 11.73 0.98
CA VAL A 81 -9.87 10.91 0.47
C VAL A 81 -8.76 10.80 1.50
N PHE A 82 -8.20 9.61 1.70
CA PHE A 82 -7.05 9.45 2.59
C PHE A 82 -6.05 8.40 2.12
N HIS A 83 -4.80 8.63 2.49
CA HIS A 83 -3.67 7.73 2.25
C HIS A 83 -2.98 7.39 3.56
N LEU A 84 -2.90 6.10 3.89
CA LEU A 84 -2.43 5.62 5.18
C LEU A 84 -0.90 5.69 5.36
N ALA A 85 -0.14 5.91 4.30
CA ALA A 85 1.32 5.92 4.31
C ALA A 85 1.93 4.65 4.95
N ARG A 86 3.12 4.75 5.57
CA ARG A 86 3.82 3.59 6.15
C ARG A 86 3.25 3.13 7.49
N ALA A 87 2.86 4.07 8.32
CA ALA A 87 2.54 3.82 9.73
C ALA A 87 1.08 4.09 10.07
N GLY A 88 0.30 4.56 9.10
CA GLY A 88 -1.11 4.83 9.26
C GLY A 88 -1.94 3.56 9.23
N TRP A 89 -3.06 3.61 9.94
CA TRP A 89 -4.05 2.54 9.94
C TRP A 89 -5.44 3.08 10.25
N LEU A 90 -6.47 2.39 9.73
CA LEU A 90 -7.86 2.62 10.05
C LEU A 90 -8.26 1.72 11.23
N VAL A 91 -8.82 2.31 12.28
CA VAL A 91 -9.34 1.61 13.44
C VAL A 91 -10.84 1.83 13.52
N TRP A 92 -11.60 0.79 13.19
CA TRP A 92 -13.05 0.80 13.33
C TRP A 92 -13.47 0.77 14.79
N ARG A 93 -14.58 1.43 15.11
CA ARG A 93 -15.17 1.49 16.45
C ARG A 93 -16.67 1.35 16.35
N GLU A 94 -17.22 0.35 17.02
CA GLU A 94 -18.67 0.19 17.18
C GLU A 94 -19.27 1.35 17.98
N LYS A 95 -18.46 1.93 18.88
CA LYS A 95 -18.82 3.14 19.64
C LYS A 95 -17.62 4.06 19.73
N VAL A 96 -17.70 5.18 19.02
CA VAL A 96 -16.68 6.22 19.05
C VAL A 96 -16.73 6.94 20.39
N PRO A 97 -15.59 7.10 21.12
CA PRO A 97 -15.56 7.83 22.39
C PRO A 97 -16.07 9.28 22.23
N SER A 98 -16.81 9.76 23.23
CA SER A 98 -17.30 11.15 23.26
C SER A 98 -16.20 12.18 23.56
N THR A 99 -15.03 11.71 24.03
CA THR A 99 -13.90 12.59 24.36
C THR A 99 -13.34 13.23 23.10
N VAL A 100 -13.23 14.56 23.12
CA VAL A 100 -12.66 15.35 22.02
C VAL A 100 -11.17 15.04 21.87
N ILE A 101 -10.71 14.90 20.64
CA ILE A 101 -9.30 14.68 20.34
C ILE A 101 -8.55 15.99 20.66
N LYS A 102 -7.49 15.89 21.48
CA LYS A 102 -6.58 17.00 21.70
C LYS A 102 -5.55 17.04 20.55
N PRO A 103 -5.58 18.07 19.68
CA PRO A 103 -4.65 18.17 18.55
C PRO A 103 -3.19 18.12 19.02
N GLY A 104 -2.37 17.42 18.24
CA GLY A 104 -0.92 17.31 18.49
C GLY A 104 -0.49 16.31 19.57
N LYS A 105 -1.38 15.90 20.47
CA LYS A 105 -1.09 14.95 21.57
C LYS A 105 -1.58 13.51 21.29
N SER A 106 -2.37 13.32 20.26
CA SER A 106 -2.97 12.02 19.91
C SER A 106 -2.24 11.36 18.75
N ARG A 107 -2.30 10.01 18.69
CA ARG A 107 -1.95 9.23 17.48
C ARG A 107 -3.07 9.24 16.44
N ILE A 108 -4.24 9.74 16.79
CA ILE A 108 -5.39 9.87 15.89
C ILE A 108 -5.16 11.12 15.04
N ALA A 109 -5.08 10.92 13.73
CA ALA A 109 -4.95 12.01 12.76
C ALA A 109 -6.32 12.58 12.38
N LEU A 110 -7.31 11.69 12.24
CA LEU A 110 -8.69 12.04 11.94
C LEU A 110 -9.61 11.06 12.66
N ARG A 111 -10.76 11.54 13.15
CA ARG A 111 -11.88 10.71 13.63
C ARG A 111 -13.13 11.04 12.85
N VAL A 112 -13.82 10.02 12.39
CA VAL A 112 -15.15 10.13 11.80
C VAL A 112 -16.14 9.43 12.73
N ARG A 113 -17.18 10.14 13.13
CA ARG A 113 -18.33 9.60 13.87
C ARG A 113 -19.54 9.58 12.94
N LEU A 114 -20.27 8.49 12.98
CA LEU A 114 -21.54 8.31 12.28
C LEU A 114 -22.72 8.50 13.22
N GLN A 115 -23.86 8.80 12.67
CA GLN A 115 -25.13 8.69 13.40
C GLN A 115 -25.28 7.25 13.91
N GLY A 116 -25.73 7.10 15.16
CA GLY A 116 -25.73 5.79 15.83
C GLY A 116 -24.49 5.49 16.66
N GLY A 117 -23.44 6.33 16.54
CA GLY A 117 -22.26 6.32 17.41
C GLY A 117 -21.08 5.47 16.96
N ALA A 118 -21.23 4.67 15.91
CA ALA A 118 -20.12 3.96 15.27
C ALA A 118 -19.21 4.91 14.47
N GLY A 119 -18.09 4.42 13.96
CA GLY A 119 -17.19 5.21 13.12
C GLY A 119 -15.76 4.68 13.09
N PHE A 120 -14.82 5.53 12.69
CA PHE A 120 -13.42 5.10 12.60
C PHE A 120 -12.43 6.20 12.97
N ASP A 121 -11.27 5.77 13.43
CA ASP A 121 -10.10 6.60 13.64
C ASP A 121 -9.04 6.30 12.59
N LEU A 122 -8.52 7.32 11.90
CA LEU A 122 -7.26 7.22 11.17
C LEU A 122 -6.13 7.51 12.15
N THR A 123 -5.30 6.51 12.39
CA THR A 123 -4.21 6.59 13.37
C THR A 123 -2.86 6.48 12.68
N GLU A 124 -1.84 7.13 13.22
CA GLU A 124 -0.47 6.99 12.71
C GLU A 124 0.50 6.71 13.85
N ALA A 125 1.22 5.59 13.73
CA ALA A 125 2.26 5.19 14.68
C ALA A 125 3.64 5.68 14.19
N GLY A 126 4.48 6.12 15.13
CA GLY A 126 5.85 6.55 14.82
C GLY A 126 6.03 8.07 14.75
N THR A 127 7.26 8.48 14.43
CA THR A 127 7.68 9.89 14.46
C THR A 127 7.54 10.59 13.09
N GLN A 128 7.64 9.83 11.99
CA GLN A 128 7.44 10.36 10.64
C GLN A 128 5.96 10.29 10.26
N ARG A 129 5.24 11.39 10.47
CA ARG A 129 3.82 11.49 10.15
C ARG A 129 3.64 11.85 8.67
N LYS A 130 3.17 10.87 7.88
CA LYS A 130 2.95 10.98 6.43
C LYS A 130 1.53 10.61 5.99
N LEU A 131 0.66 10.25 6.94
CA LEU A 131 -0.76 10.05 6.68
C LEU A 131 -1.32 11.36 6.10
N ALA A 132 -2.10 11.24 5.04
CA ALA A 132 -2.66 12.41 4.34
C ALA A 132 -4.15 12.24 4.12
N VAL A 133 -4.87 13.35 4.28
CA VAL A 133 -6.33 13.44 4.17
C VAL A 133 -6.67 14.65 3.30
N TRP A 134 -7.58 14.46 2.36
CA TRP A 134 -8.12 15.51 1.51
C TRP A 134 -9.64 15.51 1.61
N ILE A 135 -10.24 16.68 1.48
CA ILE A 135 -11.68 16.86 1.28
C ILE A 135 -11.81 17.62 -0.03
N VAL A 136 -12.46 17.00 -1.01
CA VAL A 136 -12.50 17.48 -2.41
C VAL A 136 -13.85 17.18 -3.04
N HIS A 137 -14.20 17.90 -4.10
CA HIS A 137 -15.40 17.62 -4.90
C HIS A 137 -15.17 16.52 -5.95
N ASP A 138 -13.90 16.25 -6.32
CA ASP A 138 -13.51 15.20 -7.24
C ASP A 138 -12.20 14.60 -6.75
N PRO A 139 -12.10 13.27 -6.58
CA PRO A 139 -10.84 12.60 -6.22
C PRO A 139 -9.67 12.92 -7.15
N GLN A 140 -9.93 13.30 -8.41
CA GLN A 140 -8.91 13.73 -9.36
C GLN A 140 -8.24 15.06 -8.97
N GLN A 141 -8.82 15.83 -8.06
CA GLN A 141 -8.17 17.01 -7.48
C GLN A 141 -7.03 16.66 -6.52
N VAL A 142 -6.92 15.39 -6.10
CA VAL A 142 -5.79 14.88 -5.31
C VAL A 142 -4.61 14.62 -6.24
N PRO A 143 -3.49 15.37 -6.17
CA PRO A 143 -2.40 15.25 -7.14
C PRO A 143 -1.82 13.85 -7.27
N SER A 144 -1.75 13.12 -6.15
CA SER A 144 -1.26 11.74 -6.13
C SER A 144 -2.26 10.72 -6.70
N ILE A 145 -3.53 11.07 -6.89
CA ILE A 145 -4.51 10.25 -7.61
C ILE A 145 -4.48 10.61 -9.10
N ALA A 146 -4.50 11.90 -9.43
CA ALA A 146 -4.50 12.37 -10.82
C ALA A 146 -3.29 11.86 -11.63
N SER A 147 -2.19 11.57 -10.96
CA SER A 147 -0.95 11.08 -11.57
C SER A 147 -0.76 9.56 -11.49
N LEU A 148 -1.76 8.79 -11.05
CA LEU A 148 -1.64 7.33 -10.98
C LEU A 148 -1.57 6.70 -12.37
N GLY A 149 -0.66 5.74 -12.51
CA GLY A 149 -0.68 4.79 -13.62
C GLY A 149 -1.86 3.82 -13.54
N PRO A 150 -2.02 2.94 -14.54
CA PRO A 150 -3.11 1.98 -14.58
C PRO A 150 -3.14 1.11 -13.32
N ASP A 151 -4.37 0.82 -12.88
CA ASP A 151 -4.60 -0.12 -11.77
C ASP A 151 -4.47 -1.56 -12.27
N PRO A 152 -3.57 -2.36 -11.71
CA PRO A 152 -3.33 -3.73 -12.17
C PRO A 152 -4.53 -4.66 -11.93
N MET A 153 -5.52 -4.28 -11.13
CA MET A 153 -6.74 -5.06 -10.91
C MET A 153 -7.91 -4.60 -11.80
N ALA A 154 -7.78 -3.46 -12.46
CA ALA A 154 -8.83 -3.00 -13.38
C ALA A 154 -8.96 -3.92 -14.62
N PRO A 155 -10.17 -4.05 -15.18
CA PRO A 155 -10.40 -4.83 -16.42
C PRO A 155 -9.55 -4.34 -17.60
N GLY A 156 -9.25 -3.04 -17.65
CA GLY A 156 -8.43 -2.42 -18.70
C GLY A 156 -6.93 -2.70 -18.59
N PHE A 157 -6.44 -3.28 -17.50
CA PHE A 157 -5.03 -3.68 -17.38
C PHE A 157 -4.80 -5.01 -18.12
N MET A 158 -4.74 -4.91 -19.45
CA MET A 158 -4.57 -6.05 -20.34
C MET A 158 -3.08 -6.31 -20.66
N PRO A 159 -2.69 -7.51 -21.13
CA PRO A 159 -1.31 -7.84 -21.52
C PRO A 159 -0.69 -6.80 -22.46
N ALA A 160 -1.46 -6.27 -23.42
CA ALA A 160 -0.99 -5.24 -24.35
C ALA A 160 -0.61 -3.93 -23.64
N VAL A 161 -1.42 -3.50 -22.67
CA VAL A 161 -1.12 -2.31 -21.85
C VAL A 161 0.15 -2.52 -21.04
N PHE A 162 0.31 -3.70 -20.42
CA PHE A 162 1.52 -4.03 -19.66
C PHE A 162 2.77 -4.09 -20.53
N ARG A 163 2.68 -4.67 -21.75
CA ARG A 163 3.78 -4.65 -22.72
C ARG A 163 4.20 -3.23 -23.10
N GLN A 164 3.23 -2.33 -23.31
CA GLN A 164 3.52 -0.93 -23.59
C GLN A 164 4.24 -0.25 -22.42
N ILE A 165 3.78 -0.47 -21.19
CA ILE A 165 4.45 0.05 -19.97
C ILE A 165 5.92 -0.40 -19.91
N LEU A 166 6.20 -1.66 -20.18
CA LEU A 166 7.57 -2.18 -20.18
C LEU A 166 8.42 -1.60 -21.31
N ALA A 167 7.83 -1.40 -22.49
CA ALA A 167 8.50 -0.77 -23.63
C ALA A 167 8.89 0.68 -23.31
N ASP A 168 7.96 1.47 -22.74
CA ASP A 168 8.18 2.85 -22.34
C ASP A 168 9.21 2.98 -21.20
N ALA A 169 9.25 1.99 -20.30
CA ALA A 169 10.21 1.94 -19.20
C ALA A 169 11.65 1.64 -19.67
N GLY A 170 11.83 1.02 -20.82
CA GLY A 170 13.11 0.79 -21.46
C GLY A 170 14.13 0.09 -20.55
N ARG A 171 15.19 0.79 -20.16
CA ARG A 171 16.27 0.24 -19.31
C ARG A 171 16.01 0.33 -17.81
N ALA A 172 14.85 0.82 -17.38
CA ALA A 172 14.49 0.86 -15.98
C ALA A 172 14.39 -0.56 -15.38
N GLN A 173 14.76 -0.70 -14.11
CA GLN A 173 14.76 -1.97 -13.41
C GLN A 173 13.34 -2.36 -12.97
N LEU A 174 12.99 -3.65 -13.09
CA LEU A 174 11.65 -4.16 -12.80
C LEU A 174 11.12 -3.75 -11.42
N LYS A 175 11.95 -3.83 -10.37
CA LYS A 175 11.53 -3.42 -9.01
C LYS A 175 11.14 -1.95 -8.97
N GLY A 176 11.85 -1.09 -9.70
CA GLY A 176 11.54 0.34 -9.81
C GLY A 176 10.19 0.56 -10.49
N ILE A 177 9.98 -0.08 -11.63
CA ILE A 177 8.75 -0.01 -12.43
C ILE A 177 7.54 -0.44 -11.60
N LEU A 178 7.62 -1.61 -10.94
CA LEU A 178 6.51 -2.13 -10.14
C LEU A 178 6.14 -1.24 -8.94
N ARG A 179 7.09 -0.50 -8.38
CA ARG A 179 6.86 0.36 -7.21
C ARG A 179 6.43 1.77 -7.55
N ASP A 180 6.65 2.20 -8.77
CA ASP A 180 6.30 3.55 -9.21
C ASP A 180 4.80 3.66 -9.43
N GLN A 181 4.13 4.47 -8.59
CA GLN A 181 2.68 4.64 -8.64
C GLN A 181 2.21 5.36 -9.91
N HIS A 182 3.09 6.10 -10.60
CA HIS A 182 2.79 6.74 -11.88
C HIS A 182 2.84 5.75 -13.04
N VAL A 183 3.48 4.59 -12.84
CA VAL A 183 3.63 3.53 -13.86
C VAL A 183 2.61 2.42 -13.63
N ILE A 184 2.50 1.91 -12.41
CA ILE A 184 1.52 0.90 -12.00
C ILE A 184 1.01 1.25 -10.60
N ALA A 185 -0.30 1.50 -10.48
CA ALA A 185 -0.88 1.89 -9.20
C ALA A 185 -0.95 0.72 -8.20
N GLY A 186 -0.80 1.02 -6.92
CA GLY A 186 -1.14 0.12 -5.83
C GLY A 186 -0.04 -0.86 -5.38
N ILE A 187 0.92 -1.23 -6.22
CA ILE A 187 2.03 -2.11 -5.82
C ILE A 187 3.05 -1.32 -4.98
N GLY A 188 3.56 -1.95 -3.94
CA GLY A 188 4.57 -1.36 -3.08
C GLY A 188 5.80 -2.24 -2.92
N ASN A 189 6.52 -2.03 -1.82
CA ASN A 189 7.79 -2.71 -1.58
C ASN A 189 7.62 -4.20 -1.34
N ALA A 190 6.59 -4.59 -0.58
CA ALA A 190 6.37 -5.98 -0.22
C ALA A 190 5.88 -6.79 -1.43
N TYR A 191 4.77 -6.38 -2.05
CA TYR A 191 4.24 -7.14 -3.18
C TYR A 191 5.16 -7.15 -4.40
N SER A 192 5.99 -6.13 -4.61
CA SER A 192 6.99 -6.21 -5.70
C SER A 192 8.08 -7.25 -5.46
N ASP A 193 8.42 -7.58 -4.20
CA ASP A 193 9.31 -8.71 -3.89
C ASP A 193 8.62 -10.06 -4.18
N GLU A 194 7.37 -10.22 -3.72
CA GLU A 194 6.58 -11.44 -3.95
C GLU A 194 6.37 -11.70 -5.45
N ILE A 195 5.91 -10.70 -6.20
CA ILE A 195 5.64 -10.77 -7.64
C ILE A 195 6.91 -11.15 -8.42
N LEU A 196 8.03 -10.51 -8.13
CA LEU A 196 9.29 -10.81 -8.81
C LEU A 196 9.83 -12.20 -8.47
N HIS A 197 9.56 -12.69 -7.26
CA HIS A 197 9.90 -14.05 -6.89
C HIS A 197 9.02 -15.07 -7.62
N ASP A 198 7.72 -14.86 -7.68
CA ASP A 198 6.78 -15.73 -8.40
C ASP A 198 7.09 -15.78 -9.91
N ALA A 199 7.41 -14.64 -10.50
CA ALA A 199 7.85 -14.54 -11.89
C ALA A 199 9.26 -15.10 -12.13
N ARG A 200 10.03 -15.42 -11.07
CA ARG A 200 11.44 -15.84 -11.11
C ARG A 200 12.33 -14.84 -11.86
N LEU A 201 12.13 -13.56 -11.60
CA LEU A 201 12.84 -12.46 -12.23
C LEU A 201 13.69 -11.68 -11.23
N SER A 202 14.89 -11.29 -11.66
CA SER A 202 15.75 -10.42 -10.87
C SER A 202 15.11 -9.05 -10.67
N PRO A 203 15.10 -8.50 -9.42
CA PRO A 203 14.63 -7.14 -9.16
C PRO A 203 15.35 -6.06 -9.98
N PHE A 204 16.60 -6.33 -10.38
CA PHE A 204 17.45 -5.41 -11.13
C PHE A 204 17.47 -5.68 -12.64
N LYS A 205 16.69 -6.64 -13.13
CA LYS A 205 16.60 -6.88 -14.57
C LYS A 205 15.96 -5.66 -15.26
N PRO A 206 16.60 -5.11 -16.32
CA PRO A 206 16.01 -4.05 -17.12
C PRO A 206 14.77 -4.56 -17.89
N ALA A 207 13.73 -3.75 -18.02
CA ALA A 207 12.52 -4.12 -18.75
C ALA A 207 12.82 -4.49 -20.22
N ALA A 208 13.69 -3.74 -20.89
CA ALA A 208 14.09 -4.00 -22.28
C ALA A 208 14.78 -5.36 -22.50
N ASN A 209 15.20 -6.05 -21.44
CA ASN A 209 15.88 -7.34 -21.52
C ASN A 209 14.94 -8.52 -21.20
N LEU A 210 13.64 -8.28 -21.09
CA LEU A 210 12.65 -9.34 -20.90
C LEU A 210 12.37 -10.06 -22.23
N THR A 211 12.26 -11.39 -22.17
CA THR A 211 11.67 -12.18 -23.23
C THR A 211 10.14 -12.13 -23.16
N ASP A 212 9.45 -12.53 -24.23
CA ASP A 212 7.99 -12.59 -24.22
C ASP A 212 7.44 -13.49 -23.13
N ASP A 213 8.03 -14.68 -22.91
CA ASP A 213 7.66 -15.59 -21.84
C ASP A 213 7.85 -14.97 -20.44
N GLU A 214 8.88 -14.15 -20.27
CA GLU A 214 9.12 -13.46 -19.01
C GLU A 214 8.11 -12.34 -18.77
N VAL A 215 7.69 -11.64 -19.83
CA VAL A 215 6.63 -10.63 -19.75
C VAL A 215 5.31 -11.29 -19.38
N GLU A 216 4.97 -12.43 -19.96
CA GLU A 216 3.75 -13.17 -19.64
C GLU A 216 3.75 -13.68 -18.19
N ARG A 217 4.86 -14.26 -17.73
CA ARG A 217 4.99 -14.71 -16.35
C ARG A 217 4.89 -13.55 -15.35
N LEU A 218 5.50 -12.40 -15.67
CA LEU A 218 5.45 -11.23 -14.82
C LEU A 218 4.03 -10.66 -14.74
N TYR A 219 3.33 -10.59 -15.88
CA TYR A 219 1.94 -10.16 -15.95
C TYR A 219 1.03 -11.09 -15.11
N ALA A 220 1.16 -12.40 -15.29
CA ALA A 220 0.41 -13.39 -14.51
C ALA A 220 0.70 -13.25 -13.01
N ALA A 221 1.99 -13.15 -12.62
CA ALA A 221 2.38 -12.98 -11.22
C ALA A 221 1.80 -11.71 -10.58
N ILE A 222 1.68 -10.61 -11.35
CA ILE A 222 1.02 -9.37 -10.88
C ILE A 222 -0.46 -9.64 -10.62
N ARG A 223 -1.18 -10.15 -11.65
CA ARG A 223 -2.63 -10.34 -11.59
C ARG A 223 -3.03 -11.37 -10.54
N ASP A 224 -2.45 -12.54 -10.60
CA ASP A 224 -2.82 -13.67 -9.74
C ASP A 224 -2.38 -13.42 -8.29
N GLY A 225 -1.18 -12.88 -8.10
CA GLY A 225 -0.65 -12.58 -6.76
C GLY A 225 -1.48 -11.52 -6.03
N LEU A 226 -1.86 -10.43 -6.73
CA LEU A 226 -2.70 -9.38 -6.13
C LEU A 226 -4.13 -9.86 -5.92
N ALA A 227 -4.72 -10.59 -6.88
CA ALA A 227 -6.07 -11.14 -6.76
C ALA A 227 -6.18 -12.11 -5.57
N ALA A 228 -5.24 -13.06 -5.47
CA ALA A 228 -5.20 -14.01 -4.38
C ALA A 228 -5.02 -13.32 -3.00
N ALA A 229 -4.18 -12.29 -2.93
CA ALA A 229 -3.98 -11.53 -1.71
C ALA A 229 -5.22 -10.72 -1.31
N THR A 230 -5.92 -10.14 -2.28
CA THR A 230 -7.17 -9.39 -2.06
C THR A 230 -8.27 -10.33 -1.58
N GLU A 231 -8.43 -11.47 -2.25
CA GLU A 231 -9.48 -12.44 -1.88
C GLU A 231 -9.27 -13.01 -0.46
N ARG A 232 -8.04 -13.32 -0.07
CA ARG A 232 -7.76 -13.75 1.32
C ARG A 232 -8.09 -12.69 2.36
N ALA A 233 -7.86 -11.43 2.05
CA ALA A 233 -8.12 -10.32 2.97
C ALA A 233 -9.60 -9.89 2.99
N ARG A 234 -10.41 -10.34 2.02
CA ARG A 234 -11.84 -10.02 1.92
C ARG A 234 -12.60 -10.56 3.13
N GLY A 235 -13.49 -9.76 3.68
CA GLY A 235 -14.31 -10.10 4.85
C GLY A 235 -13.57 -10.08 6.19
N LEU A 236 -12.26 -9.78 6.20
CA LEU A 236 -11.54 -9.58 7.45
C LEU A 236 -11.93 -8.25 8.10
N ALA A 237 -12.03 -8.24 9.42
CA ALA A 237 -12.16 -6.99 10.16
C ALA A 237 -10.92 -6.11 9.93
N ALA A 238 -11.10 -4.79 9.89
CA ALA A 238 -10.03 -3.83 9.62
C ALA A 238 -8.75 -4.03 10.48
N ARG A 239 -8.91 -4.48 11.74
CA ARG A 239 -7.80 -4.77 12.66
C ARG A 239 -6.96 -5.98 12.24
N ASP A 240 -7.54 -6.94 11.52
CA ASP A 240 -6.93 -8.25 11.22
C ASP A 240 -6.20 -8.23 9.87
N ILE A 241 -6.59 -7.35 8.93
CA ILE A 241 -6.00 -7.22 7.58
C ILE A 241 -4.47 -7.03 7.63
N LYS A 242 -3.97 -6.26 8.59
CA LYS A 242 -2.53 -6.01 8.73
C LYS A 242 -1.74 -7.23 9.22
N ALA A 243 -2.34 -8.01 10.11
CA ALA A 243 -1.74 -9.25 10.60
C ALA A 243 -1.74 -10.32 9.50
N ASP A 244 -2.83 -10.44 8.75
CA ASP A 244 -2.95 -11.31 7.59
C ASP A 244 -1.85 -11.04 6.57
N LYS A 245 -1.67 -9.78 6.12
CA LYS A 245 -0.58 -9.44 5.20
C LYS A 245 0.76 -9.99 5.66
N ARG A 246 1.11 -9.80 6.94
CA ARG A 246 2.41 -10.24 7.48
C ARG A 246 2.56 -11.74 7.45
N ALA A 247 1.50 -12.49 7.72
CA ALA A 247 1.49 -13.95 7.73
C ALA A 247 1.62 -14.55 6.32
N GLN A 248 1.19 -13.80 5.29
CA GLN A 248 1.12 -14.28 3.91
C GLN A 248 2.36 -13.93 3.06
N LEU A 249 3.17 -12.98 3.48
CA LEU A 249 4.42 -12.66 2.78
C LEU A 249 5.42 -13.81 2.95
N ARG A 250 6.03 -14.23 1.85
CA ARG A 250 6.95 -15.38 1.79
C ARG A 250 8.41 -14.99 1.60
N ILE A 251 8.64 -13.83 1.00
CA ILE A 251 9.94 -13.30 0.64
C ILE A 251 10.23 -11.99 1.38
N HIS A 252 9.27 -11.07 1.30
CA HIS A 252 9.45 -9.76 1.93
C HIS A 252 9.41 -9.86 3.46
N GLY A 253 10.47 -9.39 4.12
CA GLY A 253 10.63 -9.50 5.57
C GLY A 253 11.30 -10.81 6.04
N HIS A 254 11.63 -11.74 5.12
CA HIS A 254 12.16 -13.07 5.38
C HIS A 254 13.65 -13.25 5.02
N ALA A 255 14.43 -12.16 5.06
CA ALA A 255 15.87 -12.23 4.80
C ALA A 255 16.57 -13.20 5.76
N GLY A 256 17.28 -14.18 5.20
CA GLY A 256 17.98 -15.26 5.92
C GLY A 256 17.13 -16.52 6.13
N ASP A 257 15.82 -16.45 5.96
CA ASP A 257 14.95 -17.63 6.01
C ASP A 257 15.07 -18.46 4.71
N PRO A 258 14.76 -19.76 4.72
CA PRO A 258 14.80 -20.58 3.52
C PRO A 258 13.75 -20.15 2.51
N CYS A 259 14.13 -20.07 1.23
CA CYS A 259 13.20 -19.83 0.12
C CYS A 259 12.15 -20.94 0.06
N PRO A 260 10.85 -20.64 -0.04
CA PRO A 260 9.79 -21.65 -0.04
C PRO A 260 9.81 -22.56 -1.28
N VAL A 261 10.58 -22.20 -2.33
CA VAL A 261 10.68 -22.96 -3.58
C VAL A 261 11.94 -23.84 -3.61
N CYS A 262 13.10 -23.32 -3.22
CA CYS A 262 14.38 -24.01 -3.40
C CYS A 262 15.21 -24.17 -2.12
N GLY A 263 14.73 -23.72 -0.96
CA GLY A 263 15.44 -23.81 0.31
C GLY A 263 16.64 -22.88 0.48
N THR A 264 17.08 -22.18 -0.56
CA THR A 264 18.21 -21.25 -0.47
C THR A 264 17.87 -20.07 0.45
N PRO A 265 18.78 -19.61 1.32
CA PRO A 265 18.52 -18.44 2.16
C PRO A 265 18.17 -17.20 1.32
N ILE A 266 17.06 -16.55 1.67
CA ILE A 266 16.60 -15.29 1.04
C ILE A 266 17.62 -14.20 1.32
N ALA A 267 18.10 -13.54 0.28
CA ALA A 267 19.04 -12.44 0.35
C ALA A 267 18.31 -11.09 0.45
N SER A 268 19.01 -10.09 0.98
CA SER A 268 18.51 -8.71 1.09
C SER A 268 19.51 -7.73 0.48
N VAL A 269 18.98 -6.72 -0.21
CA VAL A 269 19.73 -5.51 -0.60
C VAL A 269 19.15 -4.33 0.17
N ASN A 270 20.00 -3.58 0.86
CA ASN A 270 19.58 -2.47 1.69
C ASN A 270 19.84 -1.13 1.00
N PHE A 271 18.84 -0.23 1.09
CA PHE A 271 18.91 1.16 0.66
C PHE A 271 18.84 2.08 1.90
N ALA A 272 18.83 3.39 1.69
CA ALA A 272 18.83 4.35 2.79
C ALA A 272 17.60 4.19 3.72
N ASP A 273 16.41 3.97 3.14
CA ASP A 273 15.12 3.96 3.83
C ASP A 273 14.26 2.74 3.53
N SER A 274 14.76 1.79 2.76
CA SER A 274 14.05 0.57 2.36
C SER A 274 15.03 -0.58 2.12
N SER A 275 14.50 -1.79 2.07
CA SER A 275 15.21 -2.99 1.64
C SER A 275 14.38 -3.75 0.62
N LEU A 276 15.00 -4.56 -0.21
CA LEU A 276 14.34 -5.57 -1.03
C LEU A 276 14.85 -6.96 -0.64
N GLN A 277 14.00 -7.95 -0.79
CA GLN A 277 14.35 -9.34 -0.55
C GLN A 277 14.14 -10.15 -1.85
N TYR A 278 15.01 -11.13 -2.06
CA TYR A 278 14.97 -11.99 -3.25
C TYR A 278 15.65 -13.34 -2.98
N CYS A 279 15.29 -14.36 -3.76
CA CYS A 279 16.00 -15.64 -3.74
C CYS A 279 17.12 -15.63 -4.77
N PRO A 280 18.42 -15.77 -4.37
CA PRO A 280 19.53 -15.77 -5.33
C PRO A 280 19.44 -16.86 -6.39
N VAL A 281 18.99 -18.05 -6.04
CA VAL A 281 18.89 -19.18 -6.98
C VAL A 281 17.70 -18.99 -7.93
N CYS A 282 16.49 -18.76 -7.38
CA CYS A 282 15.27 -18.68 -8.20
C CYS A 282 15.25 -17.48 -9.15
N GLN A 283 15.84 -16.34 -8.74
CA GLN A 283 15.69 -15.08 -9.46
C GLN A 283 16.94 -14.59 -10.17
N THR A 284 18.15 -15.04 -9.76
CA THR A 284 19.42 -14.52 -10.30
C THR A 284 20.41 -15.59 -10.68
N GLY A 285 20.01 -16.87 -10.75
CA GLY A 285 20.89 -17.99 -11.12
C GLY A 285 22.12 -18.13 -10.19
N GLY A 286 21.95 -17.88 -8.89
CA GLY A 286 23.00 -17.95 -7.88
C GLY A 286 23.82 -16.66 -7.70
N LYS A 287 23.62 -15.64 -8.53
CA LYS A 287 24.36 -14.38 -8.43
C LYS A 287 23.80 -13.51 -7.31
N LYS A 288 24.66 -13.06 -6.40
CA LYS A 288 24.29 -12.06 -5.39
C LYS A 288 24.22 -10.67 -6.02
N LEU A 289 23.13 -9.96 -5.75
CA LEU A 289 22.99 -8.58 -6.17
C LEU A 289 23.84 -7.65 -5.31
N ALA A 290 24.45 -6.63 -5.92
CA ALA A 290 25.30 -5.68 -5.22
C ALA A 290 24.50 -4.83 -4.24
N ASP A 291 24.91 -4.81 -2.97
CA ASP A 291 24.43 -3.87 -1.96
C ASP A 291 25.28 -2.60 -2.00
N ARG A 292 24.67 -1.48 -2.39
CA ARG A 292 25.38 -0.18 -2.50
C ARG A 292 25.94 0.35 -1.16
N ARG A 293 25.43 -0.12 -0.03
CA ARG A 293 26.00 0.19 1.29
C ARG A 293 27.33 -0.51 1.51
N MET A 294 27.41 -1.80 1.17
CA MET A 294 28.64 -2.57 1.30
C MET A 294 29.74 -2.08 0.36
N SER A 295 29.38 -1.67 -0.87
CA SER A 295 30.36 -1.14 -1.84
C SER A 295 30.94 0.24 -1.46
N LYS A 296 30.34 0.98 -0.54
CA LYS A 296 30.93 2.22 0.03
C LYS A 296 31.86 1.98 1.21
N LEU A 297 31.78 0.81 1.86
CA LEU A 297 32.64 0.42 2.98
C LEU A 297 33.90 -0.31 2.51
N LEU A 298 33.97 -0.68 1.22
CA LEU A 298 35.10 -1.39 0.61
C LEU A 298 35.95 -0.48 -0.31
N LYS A 299 35.78 0.85 -0.22
CA LYS A 299 36.63 1.86 -0.90
C LYS A 299 37.46 2.61 0.12
#